data_6fa7328d0bb4a1d2ad467aef7db38f58
#
_entry.id   6fa7328d0bb4a1d2ad467aef7db38f58
#
_cell.length_a   1.000
_cell.length_b   1.000
_cell.length_c   1.000
_cell.angle_alpha   90.00
_cell.angle_beta   90.00
_cell.angle_gamma   90.00
#
_symmetry.space_group_name_H-M   'P 1'
#
loop_
_entity.id
_entity.type
_entity.pdbx_description
1 polymer ?
#
loop_
_entity_poly.entity_id
_entity_poly.type
_entity_poly.pdbx_seq_one_letter_code
_entity_poly.pdbx_strand_id
1 'polypeptide(L)'
;ASLVGSEMCIRDRYNDVAHHTIYFGKSYEKHLEKIFEKKVLSEDISYYLHRPSATDPNMAPNNQDAFYVLVPVPNNLSNINWLNEGEKFKNLVLDKMDKTVLPGIKENVVSDFYLTPDYFEKDLATLHGSGFSIQPKFSQSAYFRFHNKSEVYDGLYFVGAGTHPGAGVPGV
;
A
#
# COMPACT_ATOMS: atom_id res chain seq x y z
N ALA A 1 1.44 -7.68 -7.63
CA ALA A 1 0.47 -6.87 -6.86
C ALA A 1 0.95 -5.44 -6.80
N SER A 2 0.02 -4.53 -6.72
CA SER A 2 0.27 -3.13 -6.45
C SER A 2 -0.46 -2.71 -5.17
N LEU A 3 -0.38 -1.46 -4.82
CA LEU A 3 -0.98 -0.90 -3.62
C LEU A 3 -1.82 0.31 -3.99
N VAL A 4 -2.93 0.46 -3.30
CA VAL A 4 -3.62 1.74 -3.18
C VAL A 4 -3.25 2.27 -1.81
N GLY A 5 -2.55 3.41 -1.78
CA GLY A 5 -2.26 4.14 -0.57
C GLY A 5 -3.14 5.37 -0.49
N SER A 6 -3.70 5.67 0.67
CA SER A 6 -4.31 6.96 0.94
C SER A 6 -3.73 7.56 2.20
N GLU A 7 -3.45 8.84 2.15
CA GLU A 7 -3.12 9.64 3.33
C GLU A 7 -4.31 10.50 3.67
N MET A 8 -4.61 10.63 4.96
CA MET A 8 -5.75 11.40 5.42
C MET A 8 -5.48 12.06 6.77
N CYS A 9 -5.96 13.29 6.91
CA CYS A 9 -6.06 13.97 8.19
C CYS A 9 -7.50 13.86 8.71
N ILE A 10 -7.64 13.50 9.97
CA ILE A 10 -8.90 13.20 10.61
C ILE A 10 -9.10 14.12 11.81
N ARG A 11 -10.27 14.69 11.97
CA ARG A 11 -10.60 15.68 13.02
C ARG A 11 -10.62 15.06 14.42
N ASP A 12 -10.89 13.77 14.55
CA ASP A 12 -10.93 13.08 15.83
C ASP A 12 -9.64 12.29 16.08
N ARG A 13 -9.43 11.89 17.34
CA ARG A 13 -8.28 11.06 17.75
C ARG A 13 -8.71 9.67 18.12
N TYR A 14 -8.12 8.69 17.44
CA TYR A 14 -8.35 7.27 17.67
C TYR A 14 -7.27 6.69 18.60
N ASN A 15 -7.32 7.07 19.88
CA ASN A 15 -6.29 6.72 20.87
C ASN A 15 -6.08 5.22 21.07
N ASP A 16 -7.09 4.41 20.78
CA ASP A 16 -7.05 2.97 20.88
C ASP A 16 -6.44 2.28 19.67
N VAL A 17 -6.11 3.04 18.61
CA VAL A 17 -5.48 2.51 17.39
C VAL A 17 -3.97 2.62 17.51
N ALA A 18 -3.29 1.49 17.39
CA ALA A 18 -1.84 1.42 17.46
C ALA A 18 -1.16 2.15 16.28
N HIS A 19 0.12 2.48 16.46
CA HIS A 19 0.96 3.08 15.42
C HIS A 19 0.93 2.25 14.11
N HIS A 20 0.97 0.94 14.23
CA HIS A 20 0.83 -0.01 13.12
C HIS A 20 -0.31 -0.98 13.41
N THR A 21 -1.25 -1.10 12.49
CA THR A 21 -2.38 -2.02 12.59
C THR A 21 -2.56 -2.77 11.27
N ILE A 22 -2.71 -4.07 11.35
CA ILE A 22 -3.04 -4.89 10.18
C ILE A 22 -4.45 -5.45 10.39
N TYR A 23 -5.33 -5.14 9.46
CA TYR A 23 -6.66 -5.71 9.42
C TYR A 23 -6.70 -6.85 8.39
N PHE A 24 -7.19 -8.00 8.81
CA PHE A 24 -7.46 -9.12 7.90
C PHE A 24 -8.95 -9.20 7.57
N GLY A 25 -9.26 -9.24 6.27
CA GLY A 25 -10.59 -9.55 5.79
C GLY A 25 -11.03 -10.97 6.20
N LYS A 26 -12.31 -11.27 6.02
CA LYS A 26 -12.88 -12.57 6.42
C LYS A 26 -12.24 -13.76 5.70
N SER A 27 -11.76 -13.57 4.49
CA SER A 27 -11.16 -14.61 3.63
C SER A 27 -9.88 -14.08 2.98
N TYR A 28 -8.82 -13.95 3.77
CA TYR A 28 -7.53 -13.42 3.31
C TYR A 28 -6.97 -14.17 2.10
N GLU A 29 -7.04 -15.50 2.09
CA GLU A 29 -6.58 -16.33 0.97
C GLU A 29 -7.33 -16.00 -0.34
N LYS A 30 -8.66 -15.84 -0.26
CA LYS A 30 -9.47 -15.45 -1.43
C LYS A 30 -9.14 -14.03 -1.91
N HIS A 31 -8.76 -13.15 -1.00
CA HIS A 31 -8.29 -11.81 -1.36
C HIS A 31 -7.00 -11.91 -2.19
N LEU A 32 -6.03 -12.70 -1.74
CA LEU A 32 -4.79 -12.94 -2.49
C LEU A 32 -5.05 -13.59 -3.85
N GLU A 33 -5.91 -14.61 -3.91
CA GLU A 33 -6.33 -15.25 -5.18
C GLU A 33 -6.90 -14.23 -6.18
N LYS A 34 -7.78 -13.33 -5.71
CA LYS A 34 -8.35 -12.26 -6.54
C LYS A 34 -7.27 -11.32 -7.09
N ILE A 35 -6.29 -10.95 -6.27
CA ILE A 35 -5.21 -10.04 -6.67
C ILE A 35 -4.26 -10.71 -7.67
N PHE A 36 -3.73 -11.89 -7.31
CA PHE A 36 -2.62 -12.49 -8.05
C PHE A 36 -3.04 -13.37 -9.22
N GLU A 37 -4.18 -14.05 -9.13
CA GLU A 37 -4.65 -14.99 -10.14
C GLU A 37 -5.74 -14.36 -11.01
N LYS A 38 -6.82 -13.87 -10.40
CA LYS A 38 -7.98 -13.32 -11.13
C LYS A 38 -7.77 -11.89 -11.61
N LYS A 39 -6.86 -11.14 -10.98
CA LYS A 39 -6.55 -9.73 -11.29
C LYS A 39 -7.79 -8.83 -11.22
N VAL A 40 -8.60 -9.01 -10.19
CA VAL A 40 -9.82 -8.23 -9.94
C VAL A 40 -9.80 -7.62 -8.53
N LEU A 41 -10.56 -6.53 -8.34
CA LEU A 41 -10.75 -5.94 -7.02
C LEU A 41 -11.60 -6.86 -6.12
N SER A 42 -11.36 -6.78 -4.83
CA SER A 42 -12.11 -7.50 -3.82
C SER A 42 -12.89 -6.53 -2.93
N GLU A 43 -14.10 -6.89 -2.56
CA GLU A 43 -14.86 -6.17 -1.52
C GLU A 43 -14.44 -6.59 -0.11
N ASP A 44 -13.99 -7.83 0.05
CA ASP A 44 -13.42 -8.31 1.31
C ASP A 44 -11.91 -8.07 1.29
N ILE A 45 -11.51 -6.87 1.71
CA ILE A 45 -10.13 -6.39 1.69
C ILE A 45 -9.44 -6.63 3.02
N SER A 46 -8.14 -6.87 2.95
CA SER A 46 -7.21 -6.71 4.06
C SER A 46 -6.39 -5.46 3.82
N TYR A 47 -6.04 -4.73 4.87
CA TYR A 47 -5.28 -3.50 4.74
C TYR A 47 -4.31 -3.30 5.91
N TYR A 48 -3.27 -2.55 5.64
CA TYR A 48 -2.36 -2.03 6.65
C TYR A 48 -2.70 -0.58 6.93
N LEU A 49 -2.74 -0.23 8.20
CA LEU A 49 -3.00 1.11 8.70
C LEU A 49 -1.78 1.58 9.50
N HIS A 50 -1.27 2.73 9.15
CA HIS A 50 -0.19 3.41 9.84
C HIS A 50 -0.71 4.72 10.43
N ARG A 51 -0.51 4.92 11.74
CA ARG A 51 -0.89 6.12 12.49
C ARG A 51 0.36 6.77 13.08
N PRO A 52 1.10 7.60 12.32
CA PRO A 52 2.34 8.20 12.80
C PRO A 52 2.10 9.14 14.00
N SER A 53 0.97 9.82 14.05
CA SER A 53 0.57 10.69 15.18
C SER A 53 0.42 9.96 16.52
N ALA A 54 0.33 8.62 16.53
CA ALA A 54 0.36 7.82 17.75
C ALA A 54 1.70 7.91 18.50
N THR A 55 2.80 8.08 17.77
CA THR A 55 4.15 8.16 18.32
C THR A 55 4.69 9.59 18.33
N ASP A 56 4.43 10.35 17.28
CA ASP A 56 4.81 11.76 17.20
C ASP A 56 3.57 12.63 16.90
N PRO A 57 3.02 13.32 17.90
CA PRO A 57 1.85 14.20 17.70
C PRO A 57 2.05 15.31 16.67
N ASN A 58 3.32 15.68 16.35
CA ASN A 58 3.61 16.70 15.35
C ASN A 58 3.39 16.22 13.90
N MET A 59 3.17 14.92 13.71
CA MET A 59 2.81 14.33 12.40
C MET A 59 1.36 14.60 11.97
N ALA A 60 0.59 15.31 12.80
CA ALA A 60 -0.75 15.75 12.47
C ALA A 60 -1.00 17.19 12.99
N PRO A 61 -1.93 17.94 12.40
CA PRO A 61 -2.37 19.20 12.99
C PRO A 61 -2.93 19.03 14.39
N ASN A 62 -2.97 20.10 15.17
CA ASN A 62 -3.48 20.06 16.54
C ASN A 62 -4.90 19.46 16.58
N ASN A 63 -5.14 18.54 17.50
CA ASN A 63 -6.38 17.80 17.69
C ASN A 63 -6.86 16.98 16.47
N GLN A 64 -5.91 16.56 15.64
CA GLN A 64 -6.16 15.68 14.50
C GLN A 64 -5.26 14.43 14.57
N ASP A 65 -5.63 13.40 13.82
CA ASP A 65 -4.79 12.25 13.55
C ASP A 65 -4.41 12.19 12.06
N ALA A 66 -3.21 11.72 11.78
CA ALA A 66 -2.76 11.39 10.45
C ALA A 66 -2.79 9.87 10.28
N PHE A 67 -3.32 9.42 9.15
CA PHE A 67 -3.35 8.01 8.78
C PHE A 67 -2.80 7.80 7.37
N TYR A 68 -2.07 6.72 7.22
CA TYR A 68 -1.70 6.15 5.94
C TYR A 68 -2.30 4.75 5.85
N VAL A 69 -3.04 4.49 4.79
CA VAL A 69 -3.70 3.20 4.54
C VAL A 69 -3.16 2.57 3.28
N LEU A 70 -2.83 1.31 3.36
CA LEU A 70 -2.24 0.55 2.28
C LEU A 70 -3.06 -0.71 2.03
N VAL A 71 -3.62 -0.80 0.82
CA VAL A 71 -4.47 -1.94 0.41
C VAL A 71 -3.82 -2.63 -0.78
N PRO A 72 -3.52 -3.93 -0.69
CA PRO A 72 -3.05 -4.70 -1.84
C PRO A 72 -4.12 -4.76 -2.94
N VAL A 73 -3.71 -4.47 -4.17
CA VAL A 73 -4.56 -4.53 -5.36
C VAL A 73 -3.81 -5.15 -6.54
N PRO A 74 -4.48 -5.60 -7.61
CA PRO A 74 -3.82 -5.99 -8.85
C PRO A 74 -3.02 -4.82 -9.44
N ASN A 75 -1.92 -5.13 -10.11
CA ASN A 75 -1.17 -4.16 -10.88
C ASN A 75 -1.81 -3.90 -12.26
N ASN A 76 -1.20 -3.05 -13.10
CA ASN A 76 -1.73 -2.65 -14.40
C ASN A 76 -1.71 -3.76 -15.48
N LEU A 77 -1.27 -4.98 -15.15
CA LEU A 77 -1.59 -6.16 -15.96
C LEU A 77 -3.05 -6.63 -15.80
N SER A 78 -3.81 -6.00 -14.92
CA SER A 78 -5.27 -6.14 -14.84
C SER A 78 -5.93 -5.20 -15.83
N ASN A 79 -7.21 -5.44 -16.13
CA ASN A 79 -8.02 -4.56 -16.95
C ASN A 79 -8.81 -3.53 -16.10
N ILE A 80 -8.30 -3.16 -14.93
CA ILE A 80 -8.94 -2.20 -14.04
C ILE A 80 -8.70 -0.78 -14.57
N ASN A 81 -9.76 -0.06 -14.84
CA ASN A 81 -9.69 1.36 -15.18
C ASN A 81 -9.69 2.19 -13.89
N TRP A 82 -8.51 2.59 -13.44
CA TRP A 82 -8.34 3.32 -12.20
C TRP A 82 -8.95 4.73 -12.19
N LEU A 83 -9.13 5.36 -13.35
CA LEU A 83 -9.85 6.64 -13.47
C LEU A 83 -11.31 6.50 -13.03
N ASN A 84 -11.93 5.35 -13.31
CA ASN A 84 -13.32 5.07 -12.99
C ASN A 84 -13.50 4.36 -11.64
N GLU A 85 -12.55 3.51 -11.27
CA GLU A 85 -12.67 2.64 -10.09
C GLU A 85 -11.96 3.18 -8.86
N GLY A 86 -11.01 4.10 -9.00
CA GLY A 86 -10.19 4.60 -7.90
C GLY A 86 -11.02 5.21 -6.78
N GLU A 87 -11.91 6.16 -7.11
CA GLU A 87 -12.77 6.82 -6.12
C GLU A 87 -13.76 5.84 -5.48
N LYS A 88 -14.33 4.93 -6.24
CA LYS A 88 -15.24 3.90 -5.72
C LYS A 88 -14.51 2.98 -4.75
N PHE A 89 -13.29 2.59 -5.09
CA PHE A 89 -12.47 1.72 -4.24
C PHE A 89 -12.02 2.44 -2.97
N LYS A 90 -11.64 3.73 -3.05
CA LYS A 90 -11.37 4.56 -1.88
C LYS A 90 -12.57 4.56 -0.92
N ASN A 91 -13.77 4.81 -1.44
CA ASN A 91 -14.99 4.81 -0.64
C ASN A 91 -15.28 3.44 0.00
N LEU A 92 -15.01 2.34 -0.70
CA LEU A 92 -15.10 0.98 -0.14
C LEU A 92 -14.11 0.79 1.02
N VAL A 93 -12.88 1.29 0.89
CA VAL A 93 -11.86 1.24 1.95
C VAL A 93 -12.32 2.04 3.17
N LEU A 94 -12.81 3.27 2.96
CA LEU A 94 -13.35 4.12 4.02
C LEU A 94 -14.53 3.44 4.74
N ASP A 95 -15.47 2.87 3.98
CA ASP A 95 -16.60 2.11 4.55
C ASP A 95 -16.15 0.91 5.37
N LYS A 96 -15.08 0.24 4.94
CA LYS A 96 -14.52 -0.90 5.66
C LYS A 96 -13.87 -0.46 6.97
N MET A 97 -13.09 0.60 6.94
CA MET A 97 -12.45 1.16 8.13
C MET A 97 -13.48 1.66 9.14
N ASP A 98 -14.51 2.35 8.67
CA ASP A 98 -15.61 2.85 9.50
C ASP A 98 -16.34 1.73 10.27
N LYS A 99 -16.54 0.61 9.61
CA LYS A 99 -17.21 -0.58 10.18
C LYS A 99 -16.29 -1.43 11.07
N THR A 100 -14.99 -1.17 11.11
CA THR A 100 -14.03 -2.05 11.77
C THR A 100 -13.12 -1.32 12.77
N VAL A 101 -12.08 -0.66 12.27
CA VAL A 101 -10.98 -0.13 13.10
C VAL A 101 -11.19 1.34 13.48
N LEU A 102 -11.86 2.11 12.63
CA LEU A 102 -12.01 3.56 12.78
C LEU A 102 -13.48 3.99 12.71
N PRO A 103 -14.34 3.63 13.68
CA PRO A 103 -15.76 4.04 13.67
C PRO A 103 -15.91 5.56 13.59
N GLY A 104 -16.80 6.05 12.71
CA GLY A 104 -17.04 7.49 12.49
C GLY A 104 -16.00 8.19 11.60
N ILE A 105 -15.06 7.46 11.00
CA ILE A 105 -14.00 8.08 10.16
C ILE A 105 -14.59 8.90 9.02
N LYS A 106 -15.62 8.43 8.37
CA LYS A 106 -16.21 9.08 7.18
C LYS A 106 -16.70 10.51 7.45
N GLU A 107 -17.16 10.78 8.65
CA GLU A 107 -17.63 12.09 9.06
C GLU A 107 -16.50 13.02 9.54
N ASN A 108 -15.34 12.43 9.85
CA ASN A 108 -14.21 13.12 10.45
C ASN A 108 -13.03 13.36 9.49
N VAL A 109 -13.06 12.84 8.27
CA VAL A 109 -12.03 13.13 7.26
C VAL A 109 -12.02 14.63 6.94
N VAL A 110 -10.86 15.26 7.12
CA VAL A 110 -10.63 16.68 6.81
C VAL A 110 -10.03 16.82 5.42
N SER A 111 -9.07 15.96 5.10
CA SER A 111 -8.44 15.89 3.79
C SER A 111 -7.99 14.45 3.52
N ASP A 112 -8.10 14.04 2.27
CA ASP A 112 -7.58 12.76 1.81
C ASP A 112 -7.04 12.86 0.40
N PHE A 113 -6.12 11.97 0.05
CA PHE A 113 -5.76 11.66 -1.34
C PHE A 113 -5.40 10.18 -1.44
N TYR A 114 -5.42 9.66 -2.65
CA TYR A 114 -5.06 8.26 -2.89
C TYR A 114 -4.18 8.12 -4.13
N LEU A 115 -3.33 7.09 -4.11
CA LEU A 115 -2.43 6.73 -5.18
C LEU A 115 -2.83 5.35 -5.72
N THR A 116 -2.92 5.23 -7.02
CA THR A 116 -3.29 3.99 -7.72
C THR A 116 -2.08 3.38 -8.43
N PRO A 117 -2.17 2.15 -8.93
CA PRO A 117 -1.14 1.58 -9.80
C PRO A 117 -0.73 2.45 -10.99
N ASP A 118 -1.66 3.24 -11.54
CA ASP A 118 -1.36 4.20 -12.60
C ASP A 118 -0.33 5.25 -12.20
N TYR A 119 -0.42 5.77 -10.97
CA TYR A 119 0.56 6.71 -10.44
C TYR A 119 1.95 6.04 -10.32
N PHE A 120 2.00 4.82 -9.78
CA PHE A 120 3.26 4.10 -9.64
C PHE A 120 3.92 3.83 -10.99
N GLU A 121 3.15 3.55 -12.03
CA GLU A 121 3.69 3.33 -13.38
C GLU A 121 4.11 4.63 -14.06
N LYS A 122 3.27 5.66 -14.03
CA LYS A 122 3.47 6.89 -14.80
C LYS A 122 4.44 7.85 -14.14
N ASP A 123 4.33 8.03 -12.83
CA ASP A 123 5.10 9.04 -12.08
C ASP A 123 6.35 8.45 -11.43
N LEU A 124 6.32 7.19 -11.01
CA LEU A 124 7.44 6.52 -10.38
C LEU A 124 8.16 5.51 -11.29
N ALA A 125 7.71 5.38 -12.55
CA ALA A 125 8.28 4.50 -13.57
C ALA A 125 8.42 3.03 -13.11
N THR A 126 7.54 2.54 -12.22
CA THR A 126 7.58 1.15 -11.78
C THR A 126 6.93 0.24 -12.81
N LEU A 127 7.48 -0.95 -12.99
CA LEU A 127 6.99 -1.91 -13.97
C LEU A 127 5.53 -2.32 -13.63
N HIS A 128 4.62 -2.05 -14.56
CA HIS A 128 3.18 -2.32 -14.42
C HIS A 128 2.54 -1.71 -13.16
N GLY A 129 3.05 -0.59 -12.69
CA GLY A 129 2.52 0.06 -11.49
C GLY A 129 2.72 -0.75 -10.19
N SER A 130 3.77 -1.56 -10.12
CA SER A 130 4.08 -2.37 -8.94
C SER A 130 4.56 -1.50 -7.78
N GLY A 131 3.86 -1.52 -6.65
CA GLY A 131 4.24 -0.75 -5.47
C GLY A 131 5.46 -1.31 -4.71
N PHE A 132 5.74 -2.61 -4.84
CA PHE A 132 6.80 -3.30 -4.08
C PHE A 132 7.84 -4.03 -4.94
N SER A 133 7.99 -3.65 -6.21
CA SER A 133 8.95 -4.31 -7.11
C SER A 133 8.63 -5.81 -7.29
N ILE A 134 9.64 -6.68 -7.28
CA ILE A 134 9.45 -8.13 -7.52
C ILE A 134 8.90 -8.85 -6.29
N GLN A 135 8.15 -9.93 -6.54
CA GLN A 135 7.54 -10.73 -5.48
C GLN A 135 8.62 -11.40 -4.60
N PRO A 136 8.38 -11.56 -3.28
CA PRO A 136 9.29 -12.24 -2.36
C PRO A 136 9.16 -13.77 -2.45
N LYS A 137 9.18 -14.32 -3.67
CA LYS A 137 9.28 -15.76 -3.88
C LYS A 137 10.70 -16.24 -3.60
N PHE A 138 10.88 -17.50 -3.20
CA PHE A 138 12.18 -18.06 -2.91
C PHE A 138 13.19 -17.85 -4.06
N SER A 139 12.74 -18.10 -5.31
CA SER A 139 13.56 -17.89 -6.51
C SER A 139 13.83 -16.44 -6.90
N GLN A 140 13.29 -15.47 -6.14
CA GLN A 140 13.42 -14.04 -6.37
C GLN A 140 13.80 -13.29 -5.07
N SER A 141 14.33 -14.00 -4.09
CA SER A 141 14.67 -13.42 -2.78
C SER A 141 16.14 -13.66 -2.46
N ALA A 142 16.70 -12.83 -1.60
CA ALA A 142 18.10 -12.91 -1.15
C ALA A 142 19.06 -13.05 -2.34
N TYR A 143 19.82 -14.12 -2.38
CA TYR A 143 20.82 -14.38 -3.42
C TYR A 143 20.25 -14.37 -4.86
N PHE A 144 19.00 -14.75 -5.06
CA PHE A 144 18.36 -14.81 -6.38
C PHE A 144 17.77 -13.46 -6.84
N ARG A 145 17.91 -12.41 -6.05
CA ARG A 145 17.57 -11.05 -6.50
C ARG A 145 18.66 -10.48 -7.41
N PHE A 146 18.29 -9.46 -8.19
CA PHE A 146 19.27 -8.72 -8.98
C PHE A 146 20.39 -8.19 -8.08
N HIS A 147 21.63 -8.38 -8.52
CA HIS A 147 22.79 -7.91 -7.77
C HIS A 147 22.86 -6.38 -7.78
N ASN A 148 23.48 -5.81 -6.74
CA ASN A 148 23.66 -4.37 -6.63
C ASN A 148 24.63 -3.80 -7.66
N LYS A 149 25.53 -4.64 -8.22
CA LYS A 149 26.43 -4.26 -9.31
C LYS A 149 25.98 -4.95 -10.61
N SER A 150 25.96 -4.19 -11.71
CA SER A 150 25.66 -4.74 -13.03
C SER A 150 26.71 -5.81 -13.44
N GLU A 151 26.22 -6.90 -13.99
CA GLU A 151 27.07 -7.96 -14.56
C GLU A 151 27.44 -7.67 -16.01
N VAL A 152 26.84 -6.65 -16.62
CA VAL A 152 26.99 -6.33 -18.06
C VAL A 152 27.75 -5.02 -18.26
N TYR A 153 27.51 -4.02 -17.39
CA TYR A 153 28.07 -2.67 -17.55
C TYR A 153 28.98 -2.33 -16.38
N ASP A 154 30.22 -1.94 -16.68
CA ASP A 154 31.15 -1.47 -15.66
C ASP A 154 30.68 -0.11 -15.09
N GLY A 155 30.80 0.03 -13.76
CA GLY A 155 30.45 1.25 -13.04
C GLY A 155 28.96 1.48 -12.84
N LEU A 156 28.07 0.57 -13.30
CA LEU A 156 26.63 0.64 -13.08
C LEU A 156 26.24 -0.14 -11.83
N TYR A 157 25.51 0.54 -10.93
CA TYR A 157 25.00 -0.01 -9.69
C TYR A 157 23.50 0.14 -9.59
N PHE A 158 22.84 -0.81 -8.92
CA PHE A 158 21.40 -0.81 -8.65
C PHE A 158 21.15 -0.75 -7.14
N VAL A 159 20.13 0.01 -6.75
CA VAL A 159 19.72 0.18 -5.35
C VAL A 159 18.21 0.06 -5.21
N GLY A 160 17.74 -0.30 -4.03
CA GLY A 160 16.32 -0.33 -3.70
C GLY A 160 15.77 -1.74 -3.49
N ALA A 161 14.46 -1.80 -3.22
CA ALA A 161 13.75 -3.04 -2.85
C ALA A 161 13.80 -4.17 -3.90
N GLY A 162 14.12 -3.84 -5.16
CA GLY A 162 14.27 -4.82 -6.25
C GLY A 162 15.61 -5.53 -6.29
N THR A 163 16.62 -5.07 -5.55
CA THR A 163 17.99 -5.61 -5.55
C THR A 163 18.26 -6.48 -4.33
N HIS A 164 19.40 -7.16 -4.35
CA HIS A 164 19.88 -7.95 -3.21
C HIS A 164 20.12 -7.04 -1.98
N PRO A 165 19.76 -7.44 -0.75
CA PRO A 165 19.13 -8.71 -0.36
C PRO A 165 17.60 -8.71 -0.45
N GLY A 166 16.95 -7.58 -0.74
CA GLY A 166 15.51 -7.46 -0.86
C GLY A 166 14.93 -6.24 -0.17
N ALA A 167 13.62 -6.23 0.06
CA ALA A 167 12.92 -5.12 0.66
C ALA A 167 13.27 -4.94 2.15
N GLY A 168 13.41 -3.67 2.55
CA GLY A 168 13.67 -3.27 3.94
C GLY A 168 14.92 -2.39 4.06
N VAL A 169 14.74 -1.12 4.40
CA VAL A 169 15.84 -0.12 4.52
C VAL A 169 17.03 -0.62 5.33
N PRO A 170 16.87 -1.35 6.45
CA PRO A 170 18.02 -1.86 7.21
C PRO A 170 18.82 -2.96 6.50
N GLY A 171 18.30 -3.51 5.42
CA GLY A 171 18.94 -4.62 4.70
C GLY A 171 19.56 -4.23 3.36
N VAL A 172 19.39 -2.99 2.92
CA VAL A 172 19.88 -2.50 1.61
C VAL A 172 20.83 -1.35 1.75
#